data_082e164258ea55f040b73b9c93ad26ce
#
_entry.id   082e164258ea55f040b73b9c93ad26ce
#
_cell.length_a   1.000
_cell.length_b   1.000
_cell.length_c   1.000
_cell.angle_alpha   90.00
_cell.angle_beta   90.00
_cell.angle_gamma   90.00
#
_symmetry.space_group_name_H-M   'P 1'
#
loop_
_entity.id
_entity.type
_entity.pdbx_description
1 polymer ?
#
loop_
_entity_poly.entity_id
_entity_poly.type
_entity_poly.pdbx_seq_one_letter_code
_entity_poly.pdbx_strand_id
1 'polypeptide(L)'
;MNDEKDLRFSGTVDHIAVKCDDLEKDVGEYKRLGFTLETLYEDWAMMRDARGFGIALLPPDSKHPTHLGLKVETLAELEAAAARENRPIKPHRDGTSSFYTKGVGGNAVELIYYPDDYGK
;
A
#
# COMPACT_ATOMS: atom_id res chain seq x y z
N MET A 1 3.23 6.24 30.02
CA MET A 1 3.35 5.85 29.30
C MET A 1 4.35 5.99 28.35
N ASN A 2 5.17 5.81 28.19
CA ASN A 2 6.16 6.00 27.41
C ASN A 2 6.16 5.17 26.28
N ASP A 3 5.18 4.66 26.00
CA ASP A 3 5.09 3.78 24.97
C ASP A 3 4.81 4.36 23.66
N GLU A 4 4.72 5.67 23.58
CA GLU A 4 4.48 6.30 22.35
C GLU A 4 5.49 5.94 21.32
N LYS A 5 6.72 5.71 21.70
CA LYS A 5 7.72 5.39 20.71
C LYS A 5 7.46 4.05 20.05
N ASP A 6 6.73 3.17 20.69
CA ASP A 6 6.42 1.87 20.14
C ASP A 6 5.27 1.93 19.14
N LEU A 7 4.53 3.01 19.16
CA LEU A 7 3.40 3.20 18.28
C LEU A 7 3.74 4.02 17.06
N ARG A 8 4.94 4.60 17.04
CA ARG A 8 5.32 5.43 15.92
C ARG A 8 6.01 4.65 14.83
N PHE A 9 5.85 5.13 13.63
CA PHE A 9 6.69 4.69 12.53
C PHE A 9 7.09 5.95 11.79
N SER A 10 8.21 5.89 11.08
CA SER A 10 8.73 7.08 10.43
C SER A 10 8.16 7.27 9.03
N GLY A 11 7.27 6.43 8.64
CA GLY A 11 6.72 6.48 7.30
C GLY A 11 5.57 7.45 7.15
N THR A 12 4.99 7.47 5.98
CA THR A 12 3.89 8.36 5.62
C THR A 12 2.78 7.55 4.97
N VAL A 13 1.61 8.15 4.85
CA VAL A 13 0.51 7.52 4.12
C VAL A 13 0.91 7.46 2.65
N ASP A 14 0.90 6.26 2.08
CA ASP A 14 1.30 6.04 0.69
C ASP A 14 0.08 5.91 -0.21
N HIS A 15 -0.90 5.13 0.21
CA HIS A 15 -2.06 4.85 -0.62
C HIS A 15 -3.22 4.34 0.20
N ILE A 16 -4.39 4.36 -0.43
CA ILE A 16 -5.53 3.58 0.03
C ILE A 16 -5.88 2.58 -1.06
N ALA A 17 -6.33 1.41 -0.67
CA ALA A 17 -6.76 0.41 -1.63
C ALA A 17 -8.28 0.29 -1.54
N VAL A 18 -8.93 0.44 -2.68
CA VAL A 18 -10.38 0.45 -2.76
C VAL A 18 -10.85 -0.55 -3.81
N LYS A 19 -12.05 -1.02 -3.66
CA LYS A 19 -12.62 -1.93 -4.65
C LYS A 19 -13.04 -1.16 -5.89
N CYS A 20 -12.93 -1.81 -7.04
CA CYS A 20 -13.44 -1.27 -8.28
C CYS A 20 -14.30 -2.34 -8.95
N ASP A 21 -15.10 -1.94 -9.93
CA ASP A 21 -15.98 -2.87 -10.64
C ASP A 21 -15.30 -3.44 -11.87
N ASP A 22 -14.59 -2.60 -12.59
CA ASP A 22 -13.95 -2.95 -13.86
C ASP A 22 -12.61 -2.22 -13.86
N LEU A 23 -11.52 -2.96 -13.77
CA LEU A 23 -10.21 -2.36 -13.57
C LEU A 23 -9.83 -1.39 -14.69
N GLU A 24 -10.01 -1.80 -15.93
CA GLU A 24 -9.62 -0.98 -17.07
C GLU A 24 -10.46 0.30 -17.16
N LYS A 25 -11.76 0.15 -16.97
CA LYS A 25 -12.67 1.27 -17.01
C LYS A 25 -12.36 2.26 -15.88
N ASP A 26 -12.13 1.73 -14.67
CA ASP A 26 -11.90 2.59 -13.52
C ASP A 26 -10.54 3.27 -13.57
N VAL A 27 -9.53 2.63 -14.15
CA VAL A 27 -8.26 3.30 -14.44
C VAL A 27 -8.52 4.51 -15.34
N GLY A 28 -9.33 4.34 -16.38
CA GLY A 28 -9.69 5.44 -17.28
C GLY A 28 -10.41 6.58 -16.56
N GLU A 29 -11.30 6.23 -15.62
CA GLU A 29 -12.00 7.26 -14.85
C GLU A 29 -11.06 8.04 -13.94
N TYR A 30 -10.11 7.38 -13.30
CA TYR A 30 -9.14 8.09 -12.45
C TYR A 30 -8.20 8.94 -13.29
N LYS A 31 -7.82 8.49 -14.50
CA LYS A 31 -7.05 9.33 -15.41
C LYS A 31 -7.83 10.60 -15.77
N ARG A 32 -9.11 10.45 -16.02
CA ARG A 32 -9.96 11.59 -16.34
C ARG A 32 -10.01 12.60 -15.19
N LEU A 33 -9.92 12.12 -13.95
CA LEU A 33 -9.91 12.98 -12.77
C LEU A 33 -8.54 13.61 -12.51
N GLY A 34 -7.53 13.26 -13.30
CA GLY A 34 -6.21 13.86 -13.16
C GLY A 34 -5.15 12.97 -12.54
N PHE A 35 -5.48 11.71 -12.24
CA PHE A 35 -4.50 10.79 -11.68
C PHE A 35 -3.64 10.21 -12.78
N THR A 36 -2.42 9.81 -12.42
CA THR A 36 -1.48 9.16 -13.34
C THR A 36 -1.43 7.68 -13.00
N LEU A 37 -1.38 6.84 -14.03
CA LEU A 37 -1.24 5.40 -13.82
C LEU A 37 0.22 5.07 -13.53
N GLU A 38 0.47 4.48 -12.37
CA GLU A 38 1.82 4.06 -12.02
C GLU A 38 2.07 2.61 -12.40
N THR A 39 1.13 1.72 -12.07
CA THR A 39 1.29 0.28 -12.29
C THR A 39 -0.05 -0.31 -12.70
N LEU A 40 -0.02 -1.20 -13.67
CA LEU A 40 -1.21 -1.92 -14.10
C LEU A 40 -0.87 -3.38 -14.31
N TYR A 41 -1.54 -4.23 -13.56
CA TYR A 41 -1.53 -5.68 -13.76
C TYR A 41 -2.96 -6.12 -14.06
N GLU A 42 -3.14 -7.38 -14.41
CA GLU A 42 -4.48 -7.87 -14.71
C GLU A 42 -5.38 -7.91 -13.47
N ASP A 43 -4.77 -7.89 -12.27
CA ASP A 43 -5.52 -8.05 -11.02
C ASP A 43 -5.38 -6.86 -10.06
N TRP A 44 -4.75 -5.77 -10.44
CA TRP A 44 -4.79 -4.52 -9.69
C TRP A 44 -4.05 -3.41 -10.43
N ALA A 45 -4.32 -2.18 -10.00
CA ALA A 45 -3.65 -1.02 -10.55
C ALA A 45 -3.34 -0.03 -9.44
N MET A 46 -2.28 0.75 -9.64
CA MET A 46 -1.94 1.84 -8.73
C MET A 46 -2.00 3.15 -9.48
N MET A 47 -2.84 4.06 -9.00
CA MET A 47 -2.97 5.41 -9.54
C MET A 47 -2.32 6.38 -8.55
N ARG A 48 -1.74 7.46 -9.04
CA ARG A 48 -1.14 8.49 -8.17
C ARG A 48 -1.67 9.87 -8.51
N ASP A 49 -1.88 10.68 -7.47
CA ASP A 49 -2.24 12.08 -7.70
C ASP A 49 -0.97 12.92 -7.87
N ALA A 50 -1.14 14.23 -8.02
CA ALA A 50 -0.02 15.13 -8.30
C ALA A 50 1.01 15.18 -7.16
N ARG A 51 0.62 14.78 -5.96
CA ARG A 51 1.54 14.77 -4.82
C ARG A 51 2.04 13.38 -4.48
N GLY A 52 1.69 12.39 -5.29
CA GLY A 52 2.16 11.04 -5.10
C GLY A 52 1.29 10.16 -4.20
N PHE A 53 0.14 10.68 -3.74
CA PHE A 53 -0.76 9.85 -2.95
C PHE A 53 -1.41 8.82 -3.86
N GLY A 54 -1.42 7.57 -3.43
CA GLY A 54 -1.87 6.48 -4.26
C GLY A 54 -3.29 6.01 -3.98
N ILE A 55 -3.93 5.53 -5.04
CA ILE A 55 -5.18 4.79 -4.92
C ILE A 55 -4.94 3.47 -5.63
N ALA A 56 -4.95 2.39 -4.88
CA ALA A 56 -4.82 1.06 -5.46
C ALA A 56 -6.22 0.53 -5.77
N LEU A 57 -6.43 0.08 -7.00
CA LEU A 57 -7.72 -0.41 -7.44
C LEU A 57 -7.72 -1.93 -7.40
N LEU A 58 -8.70 -2.49 -6.69
CA LEU A 58 -8.83 -3.93 -6.48
C LEU A 58 -10.08 -4.42 -7.19
N PRO A 59 -9.95 -5.22 -8.25
CA PRO A 59 -11.12 -5.75 -8.95
C PRO A 59 -11.93 -6.69 -8.05
N PRO A 60 -13.16 -7.02 -8.43
CA PRO A 60 -14.05 -7.78 -7.56
C PRO A 60 -13.51 -9.13 -7.09
N ASP A 61 -12.65 -9.75 -7.89
CA ASP A 61 -12.08 -11.05 -7.55
C ASP A 61 -10.75 -10.95 -6.82
N SER A 62 -10.34 -9.75 -6.44
CA SER A 62 -9.07 -9.56 -5.74
C SER A 62 -9.12 -10.23 -4.36
N LYS A 63 -8.02 -10.86 -3.98
CA LYS A 63 -7.88 -11.46 -2.66
C LYS A 63 -7.34 -10.50 -1.63
N HIS A 64 -6.94 -9.31 -2.07
CA HIS A 64 -6.44 -8.31 -1.14
C HIS A 64 -7.60 -7.56 -0.50
N PRO A 65 -7.51 -7.24 0.79
CA PRO A 65 -8.55 -6.44 1.43
C PRO A 65 -8.39 -4.97 1.07
N THR A 66 -9.47 -4.21 1.17
CA THR A 66 -9.32 -2.76 1.17
C THR A 66 -8.45 -2.39 2.37
N HIS A 67 -7.58 -1.41 2.22
CA HIS A 67 -6.62 -1.10 3.28
C HIS A 67 -6.03 0.29 3.15
N LEU A 68 -5.39 0.72 4.23
CA LEU A 68 -4.59 1.92 4.25
C LEU A 68 -3.13 1.48 4.13
N GLY A 69 -2.40 2.02 3.17
CA GLY A 69 -1.00 1.69 2.98
C GLY A 69 -0.10 2.75 3.59
N LEU A 70 0.80 2.33 4.45
CA LEU A 70 1.75 3.23 5.12
C LEU A 70 3.15 2.86 4.65
N LYS A 71 3.85 3.83 4.09
CA LYS A 71 5.18 3.61 3.56
C LYS A 71 6.23 3.81 4.64
N VAL A 72 7.14 2.87 4.81
CA VAL A 72 8.27 3.02 5.72
C VAL A 72 9.52 3.38 4.91
N GLU A 73 10.49 4.00 5.58
CA GLU A 73 11.67 4.52 4.90
C GLU A 73 12.73 3.47 4.60
N THR A 74 12.85 2.44 5.42
CA THR A 74 13.90 1.45 5.25
C THR A 74 13.36 0.04 5.42
N LEU A 75 14.06 -0.91 4.84
CA LEU A 75 13.70 -2.32 5.02
C LEU A 75 13.84 -2.71 6.48
N ALA A 76 14.83 -2.17 7.18
CA ALA A 76 15.03 -2.49 8.60
C ALA A 76 13.82 -2.06 9.43
N GLU A 77 13.20 -0.92 9.09
CA GLU A 77 11.98 -0.48 9.78
C GLU A 77 10.82 -1.45 9.51
N LEU A 78 10.72 -1.93 8.28
CA LEU A 78 9.67 -2.88 7.95
C LEU A 78 9.87 -4.17 8.74
N GLU A 79 11.10 -4.65 8.81
CA GLU A 79 11.42 -5.87 9.53
C GLU A 79 11.15 -5.73 11.03
N ALA A 80 11.50 -4.60 11.61
CA ALA A 80 11.25 -4.35 13.03
C ALA A 80 9.74 -4.29 13.32
N ALA A 81 8.99 -3.62 12.45
CA ALA A 81 7.54 -3.53 12.63
C ALA A 81 6.88 -4.90 12.46
N ALA A 82 7.31 -5.68 11.49
CA ALA A 82 6.76 -7.02 11.27
C ALA A 82 7.04 -7.92 12.48
N ALA A 83 8.21 -7.80 13.08
CA ALA A 83 8.54 -8.57 14.26
C ALA A 83 7.66 -8.20 15.45
N ARG A 84 7.42 -6.88 15.64
CA ARG A 84 6.54 -6.43 16.73
C ARG A 84 5.12 -6.95 16.56
N GLU A 85 4.64 -7.00 15.30
CA GLU A 85 3.29 -7.45 15.00
C GLU A 85 3.21 -8.97 14.86
N ASN A 86 4.35 -9.64 14.89
CA ASN A 86 4.44 -11.09 14.69
C ASN A 86 3.82 -11.49 13.36
N ARG A 87 4.21 -10.80 12.29
CA ARG A 87 3.70 -11.02 10.95
C ARG A 87 4.85 -11.28 9.98
N PRO A 88 4.67 -12.18 9.01
CA PRO A 88 5.69 -12.39 7.99
C PRO A 88 5.64 -11.29 6.95
N ILE A 89 6.80 -10.94 6.41
CA ILE A 89 6.89 -9.99 5.31
C ILE A 89 6.75 -10.76 4.01
N LYS A 90 5.98 -10.20 3.07
CA LYS A 90 5.81 -10.80 1.75
C LYS A 90 6.45 -9.91 0.70
N PRO A 91 7.33 -10.48 -0.13
CA PRO A 91 7.81 -9.73 -1.30
C PRO A 91 6.74 -9.76 -2.38
N HIS A 92 6.66 -8.68 -3.15
CA HIS A 92 5.68 -8.55 -4.21
C HIS A 92 6.35 -8.52 -5.58
N ARG A 93 5.58 -8.82 -6.62
CA ARG A 93 6.11 -8.90 -7.98
C ARG A 93 6.63 -7.57 -8.51
N ASP A 94 6.21 -6.45 -7.93
CA ASP A 94 6.68 -5.14 -8.34
C ASP A 94 7.97 -4.72 -7.63
N GLY A 95 8.52 -5.59 -6.80
CA GLY A 95 9.76 -5.33 -6.07
C GLY A 95 9.57 -4.77 -4.68
N THR A 96 8.36 -4.40 -4.30
CA THR A 96 8.09 -3.93 -2.94
C THR A 96 7.97 -5.11 -1.99
N SER A 97 8.01 -4.83 -0.70
CA SER A 97 7.78 -5.82 0.35
C SER A 97 6.85 -5.21 1.38
N SER A 98 5.98 -6.03 1.95
CA SER A 98 5.02 -5.50 2.92
C SER A 98 4.48 -6.58 3.83
N PHE A 99 3.74 -6.15 4.86
CA PHE A 99 2.90 -7.04 5.63
C PHE A 99 1.62 -6.30 6.01
N TYR A 100 0.59 -7.07 6.33
CA TYR A 100 -0.69 -6.49 6.75
C TYR A 100 -0.88 -6.72 8.24
N THR A 101 -1.46 -5.74 8.91
CA THR A 101 -1.87 -5.86 10.29
C THR A 101 -3.21 -5.15 10.46
N LYS A 102 -3.75 -5.12 11.66
CA LYS A 102 -5.01 -4.44 11.90
C LYS A 102 -4.76 -3.09 12.55
N GLY A 103 -5.45 -2.10 12.06
CA GLY A 103 -5.44 -0.78 12.65
C GLY A 103 -6.68 -0.54 13.49
N VAL A 104 -6.96 0.72 13.70
CA VAL A 104 -8.12 1.13 14.48
C VAL A 104 -9.40 0.64 13.81
N GLY A 105 -10.31 0.11 14.59
CA GLY A 105 -11.59 -0.36 14.07
C GLY A 105 -11.50 -1.66 13.29
N GLY A 106 -10.35 -2.35 13.36
CA GLY A 106 -10.18 -3.59 12.62
C GLY A 106 -9.89 -3.40 11.16
N ASN A 107 -9.67 -2.16 10.72
CA ASN A 107 -9.33 -1.88 9.32
C ASN A 107 -7.96 -2.45 9.00
N ALA A 108 -7.81 -2.99 7.79
CA ALA A 108 -6.51 -3.52 7.40
C ALA A 108 -5.54 -2.38 7.14
N VAL A 109 -4.31 -2.55 7.61
CA VAL A 109 -3.22 -1.60 7.40
C VAL A 109 -2.06 -2.36 6.81
N GLU A 110 -1.52 -1.85 5.71
CA GLU A 110 -0.34 -2.43 5.08
C GLU A 110 0.86 -1.53 5.37
N LEU A 111 1.95 -2.10 5.88
CA LEU A 111 3.21 -1.37 5.94
C LEU A 111 4.05 -1.85 4.78
N ILE A 112 4.53 -0.92 3.97
CA ILE A 112 5.18 -1.24 2.70
C ILE A 112 6.51 -0.52 2.54
N TYR A 113 7.48 -1.23 2.01
CA TYR A 113 8.80 -0.68 1.70
C TYR A 113 9.00 -0.72 0.19
N TYR A 114 9.39 0.42 -0.37
CA TYR A 114 9.74 0.54 -1.78
C TYR A 114 11.26 0.57 -1.87
N PRO A 115 11.88 -0.38 -2.57
CA PRO A 115 13.34 -0.39 -2.70
C PRO A 115 13.81 0.79 -3.56
N ASP A 116 15.08 1.14 -3.42
CA ASP A 116 15.64 2.29 -4.13
C ASP A 116 15.53 2.16 -5.65
N ASP A 117 15.54 0.93 -6.15
CA ASP A 117 15.43 0.70 -7.60
C ASP A 117 13.99 0.48 -8.06
N TYR A 118 13.01 0.75 -7.22
CA TYR A 118 11.61 0.58 -7.60
C TYR A 118 11.28 1.45 -8.82
N GLY A 119 10.64 0.85 -9.80
CA GLY A 119 10.23 1.56 -11.00
C GLY A 119 11.35 1.80 -12.02
N LYS A 120 12.52 1.19 -11.83
CA LYS A 120 13.65 1.41 -12.75
C LYS A 120 13.95 0.20 -13.61
#